data_4daf078a4f81ffbfdfe69ac4b07ca497
#
_entry.id   4daf078a4f81ffbfdfe69ac4b07ca497
#
_cell.length_a   1.000
_cell.length_b   1.000
_cell.length_c   1.000
_cell.angle_alpha   90.00
_cell.angle_beta   90.00
_cell.angle_gamma   90.00
#
_symmetry.space_group_name_H-M   'P 1'
#
loop_
_entity.id
_entity.type
_entity.pdbx_description
1 polymer ?
#
loop_
_entity_poly.entity_id
_entity_poly.type
_entity_poly.pdbx_seq_one_letter_code
_entity_poly.pdbx_strand_id
1 'polypeptide(L)'
;MTNDLTAPPAPAIGTPTPDPTTPAADDSLGIDREFVMQMARMPLLALAWLAAALVAHQIWAAIAPEGLNLGPIVVICAGMVLAAFIDGWALKVPNWVTLPLVLSGWMLGILHDCGAGLDAGTGGFGMAFLGTMIGFILLFPMLVIRGVGEGDVKMQMGFGAWVGAFFGTGATTGLHGLGVVFWAFCFGAIIGGVFGLIMILARRQFKQNMSIVSEIMMDLQLFASGNAMQAAKRAEDRRKRWVKLPYGIPLCVGFCLYLWYMLVLMA
;
A
#
# COMPACT_ATOMS: atom_id res chain seq x y z
N MET A 1 -10.64 48.39 -60.73
CA MET A 1 -11.44 48.53 -59.52
C MET A 1 -11.15 47.34 -58.64
N THR A 2 -10.17 47.46 -57.80
CA THR A 2 -9.73 46.43 -56.84
C THR A 2 -10.26 46.82 -55.45
N ASN A 3 -11.25 46.07 -54.96
CA ASN A 3 -11.76 46.26 -53.61
C ASN A 3 -10.84 45.53 -52.60
N ASP A 4 -10.02 46.32 -51.93
CA ASP A 4 -9.26 45.93 -50.76
C ASP A 4 -10.22 45.86 -49.56
N LEU A 5 -10.65 44.65 -49.20
CA LEU A 5 -11.33 44.35 -47.95
C LEU A 5 -10.30 43.98 -46.89
N THR A 6 -9.70 44.97 -46.23
CA THR A 6 -8.91 44.75 -45.02
C THR A 6 -9.85 44.41 -43.87
N ALA A 7 -9.81 43.17 -43.43
CA ALA A 7 -10.51 42.74 -42.22
C ALA A 7 -9.97 43.49 -40.98
N PRO A 8 -10.81 43.89 -40.04
CA PRO A 8 -10.35 44.54 -38.80
C PRO A 8 -9.49 43.58 -37.97
N PRO A 9 -8.46 44.08 -37.26
CA PRO A 9 -7.60 43.25 -36.41
C PRO A 9 -8.44 42.66 -35.27
N ALA A 10 -8.21 41.37 -35.01
CA ALA A 10 -8.82 40.67 -33.88
C ALA A 10 -8.49 41.37 -32.53
N PRO A 11 -9.43 41.46 -31.59
CA PRO A 11 -9.17 42.08 -30.31
C PRO A 11 -8.05 41.30 -29.58
N ALA A 12 -7.05 42.00 -29.09
CA ALA A 12 -5.98 41.45 -28.27
C ALA A 12 -6.60 40.80 -27.03
N ILE A 13 -6.42 39.51 -26.88
CA ILE A 13 -6.76 38.76 -25.65
C ILE A 13 -5.90 39.35 -24.56
N GLY A 14 -6.45 40.24 -23.75
CA GLY A 14 -5.81 40.75 -22.55
C GLY A 14 -5.44 39.57 -21.63
N THR A 15 -4.19 39.44 -21.29
CA THR A 15 -3.78 38.56 -20.20
C THR A 15 -4.56 38.94 -18.96
N PRO A 16 -5.24 37.99 -18.29
CA PRO A 16 -5.98 38.31 -17.06
C PRO A 16 -4.97 38.86 -16.05
N THR A 17 -5.16 40.09 -15.60
CA THR A 17 -4.42 40.66 -14.49
C THR A 17 -4.71 39.81 -13.25
N PRO A 18 -3.69 39.39 -12.49
CA PRO A 18 -3.89 38.62 -11.27
C PRO A 18 -4.76 39.42 -10.31
N ASP A 19 -5.84 38.81 -9.82
CA ASP A 19 -6.73 39.40 -8.82
C ASP A 19 -5.91 39.66 -7.54
N PRO A 20 -5.84 40.93 -7.08
CA PRO A 20 -5.06 41.27 -5.88
C PRO A 20 -5.61 40.63 -4.59
N THR A 21 -6.77 39.96 -4.64
CA THR A 21 -7.38 39.23 -3.53
C THR A 21 -6.97 37.76 -3.51
N THR A 22 -6.28 37.25 -4.54
CA THR A 22 -5.73 35.89 -4.50
C THR A 22 -4.48 35.94 -3.61
N PRO A 23 -4.48 35.27 -2.45
CA PRO A 23 -3.27 35.18 -1.66
C PRO A 23 -2.17 34.57 -2.54
N ALA A 24 -1.02 35.24 -2.63
CA ALA A 24 0.13 34.73 -3.33
C ALA A 24 0.34 33.30 -2.86
N ALA A 25 0.39 32.35 -3.82
CA ALA A 25 0.74 30.97 -3.47
C ALA A 25 2.07 31.04 -2.72
N ASP A 26 2.02 30.73 -1.44
CA ASP A 26 3.19 30.69 -0.58
C ASP A 26 4.05 29.51 -1.09
N ASP A 27 5.05 29.83 -1.92
CA ASP A 27 6.06 28.89 -2.43
C ASP A 27 7.06 28.45 -1.33
N SER A 28 6.75 28.74 -0.05
CA SER A 28 7.47 28.14 1.06
C SER A 28 7.20 26.62 0.98
N LEU A 29 8.26 25.86 0.80
CA LEU A 29 8.33 24.40 0.84
C LEU A 29 7.27 23.88 1.81
N GLY A 30 6.12 23.43 1.34
CA GLY A 30 4.89 23.05 2.03
C GLY A 30 4.99 22.29 3.36
N ILE A 31 5.85 22.78 4.25
CA ILE A 31 6.04 22.33 5.63
C ILE A 31 5.09 23.15 6.50
N ASP A 32 3.81 22.92 6.30
CA ASP A 32 2.78 23.51 7.14
C ASP A 32 2.84 22.91 8.55
N ARG A 33 2.40 23.69 9.52
CA ARG A 33 2.24 23.24 10.92
C ARG A 33 1.45 21.94 11.02
N GLU A 34 0.48 21.73 10.12
CA GLU A 34 -0.29 20.49 10.02
C GLU A 34 0.57 19.31 9.60
N PHE A 35 1.44 19.50 8.61
CA PHE A 35 2.39 18.46 8.18
C PHE A 35 3.34 18.08 9.32
N VAL A 36 3.91 19.06 10.04
CA VAL A 36 4.79 18.81 11.19
C VAL A 36 4.04 18.08 12.31
N MET A 37 2.82 18.49 12.63
CA MET A 37 2.00 17.79 13.63
C MET A 37 1.65 16.37 13.19
N GLN A 38 1.35 16.17 11.91
CA GLN A 38 1.08 14.85 11.37
C GLN A 38 2.31 13.95 11.45
N MET A 39 3.48 14.46 11.09
CA MET A 39 4.76 13.73 11.22
C MET A 39 5.10 13.42 12.68
N ALA A 40 4.88 14.35 13.61
CA ALA A 40 5.13 14.13 15.05
C ALA A 40 4.19 13.08 15.69
N ARG A 41 2.99 12.88 15.13
CA ARG A 41 2.05 11.85 15.60
C ARG A 41 2.42 10.43 15.12
N MET A 42 3.19 10.28 14.03
CA MET A 42 3.54 8.97 13.48
C MET A 42 4.28 8.06 14.47
N PRO A 43 5.33 8.53 15.19
CA PRO A 43 6.01 7.71 16.20
C PRO A 43 5.08 7.28 17.35
N LEU A 44 4.18 8.17 17.80
CA LEU A 44 3.23 7.85 18.86
C LEU A 44 2.24 6.75 18.43
N LEU A 45 1.75 6.82 17.20
CA LEU A 45 0.89 5.78 16.63
C LEU A 45 1.66 4.46 16.45
N ALA A 46 2.93 4.53 16.04
CA ALA A 46 3.76 3.34 15.94
C ALA A 46 3.98 2.68 17.31
N LEU A 47 4.23 3.48 18.35
CA LEU A 47 4.30 2.99 19.73
C LEU A 47 2.98 2.39 20.20
N ALA A 48 1.82 2.94 19.80
CA ALA A 48 0.53 2.38 20.13
C ALA A 48 0.31 1.00 19.47
N TRP A 49 0.70 0.83 18.19
CA TRP A 49 0.68 -0.47 17.51
C TRP A 49 1.62 -1.47 18.16
N LEU A 50 2.83 -1.03 18.54
CA LEU A 50 3.78 -1.86 19.25
C LEU A 50 3.24 -2.30 20.62
N ALA A 51 2.69 -1.37 21.40
CA ALA A 51 2.05 -1.68 22.68
C ALA A 51 0.90 -2.68 22.52
N ALA A 52 0.07 -2.53 21.47
CA ALA A 52 -0.98 -3.48 21.14
C ALA A 52 -0.40 -4.88 20.85
N ALA A 53 0.74 -4.96 20.14
CA ALA A 53 1.41 -6.24 19.89
C ALA A 53 1.92 -6.89 21.19
N LEU A 54 2.52 -6.11 22.08
CA LEU A 54 3.01 -6.59 23.38
C LEU A 54 1.86 -7.10 24.27
N VAL A 55 0.77 -6.35 24.34
CA VAL A 55 -0.42 -6.74 25.08
C VAL A 55 -1.04 -8.01 24.47
N ALA A 56 -1.20 -8.06 23.16
CA ALA A 56 -1.72 -9.24 22.47
C ALA A 56 -0.82 -10.48 22.67
N HIS A 57 0.50 -10.28 22.68
CA HIS A 57 1.47 -11.34 23.00
C HIS A 57 1.25 -11.89 24.41
N GLN A 58 1.09 -11.04 25.43
CA GLN A 58 0.83 -11.46 26.81
C GLN A 58 -0.51 -12.17 26.96
N ILE A 59 -1.56 -11.66 26.31
CA ILE A 59 -2.89 -12.30 26.32
C ILE A 59 -2.81 -13.67 25.67
N TRP A 60 -2.11 -13.79 24.52
CA TRP A 60 -1.98 -15.07 23.82
C TRP A 60 -1.20 -16.08 24.64
N ALA A 61 -0.10 -15.68 25.29
CA ALA A 61 0.69 -16.53 26.17
C ALA A 61 -0.14 -17.06 27.35
N ALA A 62 -1.10 -16.28 27.84
CA ALA A 62 -2.00 -16.73 28.93
C ALA A 62 -3.08 -17.70 28.45
N ILE A 63 -3.57 -17.58 27.22
CA ILE A 63 -4.67 -18.39 26.67
C ILE A 63 -4.14 -19.68 26.03
N ALA A 64 -3.02 -19.59 25.29
CA ALA A 64 -2.39 -20.68 24.55
C ALA A 64 -0.89 -20.72 24.86
N PRO A 65 -0.49 -21.22 26.06
CA PRO A 65 0.92 -21.23 26.48
C PRO A 65 1.78 -22.20 25.65
N GLU A 66 1.14 -23.21 25.05
CA GLU A 66 1.83 -24.18 24.19
C GLU A 66 1.63 -23.79 22.72
N GLY A 67 2.74 -23.72 21.97
CA GLY A 67 2.73 -23.41 20.54
C GLY A 67 3.21 -22.01 20.19
N LEU A 68 2.98 -21.64 18.94
CA LEU A 68 3.41 -20.34 18.41
C LEU A 68 2.52 -19.20 18.94
N ASN A 69 3.14 -18.19 19.53
CA ASN A 69 2.41 -17.01 20.01
C ASN A 69 1.97 -16.12 18.84
N LEU A 70 0.69 -16.18 18.49
CA LEU A 70 0.11 -15.45 17.36
C LEU A 70 -0.38 -14.04 17.72
N GLY A 71 -0.22 -13.58 18.94
CA GLY A 71 -0.68 -12.25 19.37
C GLY A 71 -0.28 -11.12 18.41
N PRO A 72 1.01 -10.95 18.07
CA PRO A 72 1.44 -9.93 17.13
C PRO A 72 0.82 -10.07 15.72
N ILE A 73 0.62 -11.32 15.26
CA ILE A 73 -0.02 -11.58 13.95
C ILE A 73 -1.49 -11.13 13.94
N VAL A 74 -2.22 -11.36 15.03
CA VAL A 74 -3.60 -10.88 15.16
C VAL A 74 -3.65 -9.36 15.08
N VAL A 75 -2.69 -8.65 15.68
CA VAL A 75 -2.64 -7.19 15.65
C VAL A 75 -2.39 -6.67 14.24
N ILE A 76 -1.45 -7.25 13.49
CA ILE A 76 -1.23 -6.82 12.09
C ILE A 76 -2.44 -7.14 11.20
N CYS A 77 -3.08 -8.30 11.38
CA CYS A 77 -4.32 -8.61 10.67
C CYS A 77 -5.43 -7.59 10.98
N ALA A 78 -5.59 -7.18 12.23
CA ALA A 78 -6.53 -6.12 12.59
C ALA A 78 -6.18 -4.78 11.93
N GLY A 79 -4.89 -4.43 11.87
CA GLY A 79 -4.39 -3.25 11.14
C GLY A 79 -4.68 -3.30 9.65
N MET A 80 -4.53 -4.48 9.03
CA MET A 80 -4.84 -4.70 7.62
C MET A 80 -6.35 -4.58 7.34
N VAL A 81 -7.18 -5.14 8.22
CA VAL A 81 -8.65 -5.01 8.13
C VAL A 81 -9.07 -3.55 8.27
N LEU A 82 -8.50 -2.82 9.22
CA LEU A 82 -8.76 -1.39 9.38
C LEU A 82 -8.37 -0.61 8.12
N ALA A 83 -7.18 -0.85 7.57
CA ALA A 83 -6.71 -0.20 6.34
C ALA A 83 -7.61 -0.52 5.15
N ALA A 84 -8.01 -1.79 4.97
CA ALA A 84 -8.90 -2.24 3.92
C ALA A 84 -10.31 -1.65 4.04
N PHE A 85 -10.82 -1.51 5.26
CA PHE A 85 -12.12 -0.87 5.52
C PHE A 85 -12.09 0.61 5.11
N ILE A 86 -11.03 1.34 5.49
CA ILE A 86 -10.85 2.75 5.11
C ILE A 86 -10.69 2.87 3.59
N ASP A 87 -9.92 1.98 2.95
CA ASP A 87 -9.76 1.96 1.50
C ASP A 87 -11.09 1.73 0.78
N GLY A 88 -11.91 0.80 1.26
CA GLY A 88 -13.24 0.52 0.73
C GLY A 88 -14.19 1.72 0.82
N TRP A 89 -14.07 2.52 1.87
CA TRP A 89 -14.91 3.69 2.10
C TRP A 89 -14.39 4.95 1.40
N ALA A 90 -13.10 5.25 1.57
CA ALA A 90 -12.50 6.51 1.11
C ALA A 90 -11.73 6.39 -0.20
N LEU A 91 -11.54 5.17 -0.75
CA LEU A 91 -10.69 4.86 -1.90
C LEU A 91 -9.26 5.42 -1.76
N LYS A 92 -8.80 5.52 -0.51
CA LYS A 92 -7.49 6.04 -0.14
C LYS A 92 -7.13 5.59 1.27
N VAL A 93 -6.05 4.84 1.41
CA VAL A 93 -5.51 4.49 2.74
C VAL A 93 -4.68 5.65 3.27
N PRO A 94 -5.02 6.22 4.43
CA PRO A 94 -4.31 7.36 4.97
C PRO A 94 -2.94 6.99 5.55
N ASN A 95 -1.98 7.90 5.44
CA ASN A 95 -0.62 7.70 5.93
C ASN A 95 -0.54 7.46 7.45
N TRP A 96 -1.50 7.99 8.22
CA TRP A 96 -1.53 7.79 9.68
C TRP A 96 -1.83 6.34 10.11
N VAL A 97 -2.31 5.48 9.21
CA VAL A 97 -2.44 4.03 9.44
C VAL A 97 -1.20 3.30 8.94
N THR A 98 -0.83 3.53 7.68
CA THR A 98 0.17 2.70 6.98
C THR A 98 1.60 2.95 7.45
N LEU A 99 2.00 4.21 7.63
CA LEU A 99 3.36 4.52 8.07
C LEU A 99 3.65 4.07 9.52
N PRO A 100 2.75 4.30 10.50
CA PRO A 100 2.93 3.72 11.83
C PRO A 100 3.01 2.19 11.84
N LEU A 101 2.28 1.49 10.95
CA LEU A 101 2.41 0.04 10.82
C LEU A 101 3.81 -0.37 10.35
N VAL A 102 4.41 0.32 9.37
CA VAL A 102 5.80 0.05 8.95
C VAL A 102 6.77 0.27 10.11
N LEU A 103 6.67 1.44 10.76
CA LEU A 103 7.56 1.81 11.87
C LEU A 103 7.45 0.83 13.04
N SER A 104 6.22 0.45 13.42
CA SER A 104 6.00 -0.51 14.51
C SER A 104 6.54 -1.90 14.19
N GLY A 105 6.48 -2.35 12.94
CA GLY A 105 7.12 -3.59 12.50
C GLY A 105 8.64 -3.55 12.64
N TRP A 106 9.27 -2.41 12.29
CA TRP A 106 10.71 -2.23 12.52
C TRP A 106 11.06 -2.20 14.01
N MET A 107 10.26 -1.52 14.83
CA MET A 107 10.44 -1.48 16.28
C MET A 107 10.28 -2.87 16.90
N LEU A 108 9.34 -3.69 16.42
CA LEU A 108 9.19 -5.08 16.84
C LEU A 108 10.46 -5.89 16.54
N GLY A 109 11.05 -5.71 15.35
CA GLY A 109 12.33 -6.32 14.98
C GLY A 109 13.49 -5.87 15.88
N ILE A 110 13.59 -4.57 16.19
CA ILE A 110 14.61 -4.02 17.10
C ILE A 110 14.46 -4.60 18.51
N LEU A 111 13.24 -4.72 19.03
CA LEU A 111 13.00 -5.33 20.34
C LEU A 111 13.50 -6.77 20.40
N HIS A 112 13.31 -7.53 19.33
CA HIS A 112 13.87 -8.87 19.22
C HIS A 112 15.40 -8.85 19.27
N ASP A 113 16.07 -7.98 18.49
CA ASP A 113 17.53 -7.87 18.46
C ASP A 113 18.12 -7.40 19.81
N CYS A 114 17.35 -6.63 20.59
CA CYS A 114 17.72 -6.24 21.94
C CYS A 114 17.48 -7.32 23.01
N GLY A 115 16.99 -8.51 22.62
CA GLY A 115 16.74 -9.62 23.54
C GLY A 115 15.51 -9.39 24.43
N ALA A 116 14.55 -8.58 24.01
CA ALA A 116 13.34 -8.28 24.78
C ALA A 116 12.33 -9.45 24.83
N GLY A 117 12.75 -10.66 24.49
CA GLY A 117 12.04 -11.92 24.79
C GLY A 117 10.62 -12.04 24.20
N LEU A 118 10.36 -11.42 23.07
CA LEU A 118 9.20 -11.77 22.26
C LEU A 118 9.53 -13.05 21.51
N ASP A 119 9.22 -14.19 22.10
CA ASP A 119 9.49 -15.53 21.54
C ASP A 119 8.79 -15.77 20.19
N ALA A 120 8.02 -14.83 19.76
CA ALA A 120 7.24 -14.82 18.53
C ALA A 120 7.98 -14.24 17.32
N GLY A 121 9.27 -14.07 17.34
CA GLY A 121 9.92 -13.50 16.17
C GLY A 121 11.41 -13.70 16.20
N THR A 122 11.93 -14.48 15.28
CA THR A 122 13.37 -14.67 15.07
C THR A 122 13.94 -13.73 14.01
N GLY A 123 13.12 -12.77 13.55
CA GLY A 123 13.45 -12.00 12.36
C GLY A 123 14.36 -10.80 12.57
N GLY A 124 14.31 -10.18 13.71
CA GLY A 124 15.04 -8.95 13.99
C GLY A 124 14.71 -7.81 13.02
N PHE A 125 15.41 -6.69 13.19
CA PHE A 125 15.26 -5.50 12.32
C PHE A 125 15.60 -5.80 10.86
N GLY A 126 16.62 -6.61 10.61
CA GLY A 126 17.05 -6.94 9.25
C GLY A 126 15.93 -7.59 8.42
N MET A 127 15.23 -8.58 9.00
CA MET A 127 14.11 -9.24 8.31
C MET A 127 12.87 -8.37 8.22
N ALA A 128 12.60 -7.52 9.22
CA ALA A 128 11.54 -6.52 9.16
C ALA A 128 11.76 -5.54 7.99
N PHE A 129 12.99 -5.05 7.82
CA PHE A 129 13.37 -4.15 6.74
C PHE A 129 13.29 -4.84 5.37
N LEU A 130 13.82 -6.06 5.25
CA LEU A 130 13.73 -6.84 4.00
C LEU A 130 12.28 -7.15 3.63
N GLY A 131 11.43 -7.49 4.60
CA GLY A 131 9.99 -7.68 4.38
C GLY A 131 9.32 -6.43 3.85
N THR A 132 9.68 -5.25 4.39
CA THR A 132 9.23 -3.95 3.88
C THR A 132 9.65 -3.75 2.42
N MET A 133 10.91 -4.03 2.10
CA MET A 133 11.44 -3.88 0.74
C MET A 133 10.76 -4.80 -0.26
N ILE A 134 10.54 -6.07 0.11
CA ILE A 134 9.81 -7.01 -0.75
C ILE A 134 8.37 -6.53 -0.94
N GLY A 135 7.69 -6.11 0.14
CA GLY A 135 6.36 -5.54 0.05
C GLY A 135 6.27 -4.36 -0.92
N PHE A 136 7.27 -3.47 -0.91
CA PHE A 136 7.39 -2.36 -1.85
C PHE A 136 7.63 -2.86 -3.28
N ILE A 137 8.64 -3.71 -3.50
CA ILE A 137 9.07 -4.16 -4.82
C ILE A 137 7.96 -4.91 -5.55
N LEU A 138 7.16 -5.71 -4.85
CA LEU A 138 6.06 -6.48 -5.44
C LEU A 138 4.97 -5.58 -6.06
N LEU A 139 4.66 -4.46 -5.44
CA LEU A 139 3.63 -3.53 -5.91
C LEU A 139 4.19 -2.34 -6.70
N PHE A 140 5.51 -2.11 -6.67
CA PHE A 140 6.13 -0.97 -7.34
C PHE A 140 5.85 -0.90 -8.85
N PRO A 141 5.93 -1.99 -9.64
CA PRO A 141 5.59 -1.95 -11.06
C PRO A 141 4.13 -1.50 -11.28
N MET A 142 3.21 -2.02 -10.47
CA MET A 142 1.80 -1.65 -10.52
C MET A 142 1.54 -0.20 -10.10
N LEU A 143 2.35 0.33 -9.17
CA LEU A 143 2.30 1.73 -8.77
C LEU A 143 2.72 2.65 -9.94
N VAL A 144 3.81 2.31 -10.64
CA VAL A 144 4.32 3.11 -11.78
C VAL A 144 3.28 3.18 -12.91
N ILE A 145 2.65 2.08 -13.25
CA ILE A 145 1.59 2.02 -14.26
C ILE A 145 0.22 2.46 -13.74
N ARG A 146 0.17 3.05 -12.53
CA ARG A 146 -1.05 3.56 -11.88
C ARG A 146 -2.15 2.51 -11.68
N GLY A 147 -1.81 1.23 -11.69
CA GLY A 147 -2.73 0.12 -11.47
C GLY A 147 -3.19 -0.03 -10.02
N VAL A 148 -2.35 0.41 -9.06
CA VAL A 148 -2.58 0.30 -7.62
C VAL A 148 -2.34 1.66 -6.97
N GLY A 149 -2.99 1.92 -5.82
CA GLY A 149 -2.82 3.14 -5.05
C GLY A 149 -1.54 3.16 -4.22
N GLU A 150 -1.04 4.35 -3.90
CA GLU A 150 0.12 4.51 -3.00
C GLU A 150 -0.17 3.95 -1.60
N GLY A 151 -1.44 4.00 -1.16
CA GLY A 151 -1.88 3.46 0.11
C GLY A 151 -1.71 1.95 0.21
N ASP A 152 -2.06 1.23 -0.88
CA ASP A 152 -1.93 -0.23 -0.95
C ASP A 152 -0.48 -0.68 -0.87
N VAL A 153 0.43 0.06 -1.53
CA VAL A 153 1.88 -0.20 -1.46
C VAL A 153 2.38 -0.05 -0.02
N LYS A 154 2.01 1.03 0.66
CA LYS A 154 2.39 1.28 2.06
C LYS A 154 1.78 0.25 3.01
N MET A 155 0.56 -0.21 2.74
CA MET A 155 -0.10 -1.28 3.48
C MET A 155 0.68 -2.59 3.34
N GLN A 156 1.08 -2.96 2.12
CA GLN A 156 1.92 -4.12 1.85
C GLN A 156 3.30 -4.02 2.53
N MET A 157 3.91 -2.83 2.54
CA MET A 157 5.16 -2.58 3.26
C MET A 157 5.00 -2.80 4.77
N GLY A 158 3.89 -2.33 5.36
CA GLY A 158 3.58 -2.54 6.78
C GLY A 158 3.40 -4.01 7.13
N PHE A 159 2.63 -4.73 6.33
CA PHE A 159 2.49 -6.18 6.46
C PHE A 159 3.84 -6.90 6.36
N GLY A 160 4.64 -6.55 5.35
CA GLY A 160 5.98 -7.11 5.16
C GLY A 160 6.91 -6.85 6.34
N ALA A 161 6.86 -5.64 6.93
CA ALA A 161 7.66 -5.31 8.12
C ALA A 161 7.33 -6.22 9.31
N TRP A 162 6.03 -6.39 9.61
CA TRP A 162 5.58 -7.22 10.73
C TRP A 162 5.84 -8.71 10.50
N VAL A 163 5.52 -9.21 9.32
CA VAL A 163 5.73 -10.62 8.96
C VAL A 163 7.21 -10.97 8.93
N GLY A 164 8.05 -10.07 8.41
CA GLY A 164 9.50 -10.22 8.44
C GLY A 164 10.05 -10.26 9.88
N ALA A 165 9.61 -9.33 10.74
CA ALA A 165 9.98 -9.31 12.14
C ALA A 165 9.53 -10.56 12.89
N PHE A 166 8.31 -11.05 12.61
CA PHE A 166 7.70 -12.17 13.33
C PHE A 166 8.25 -13.53 12.90
N PHE A 167 8.20 -13.86 11.61
CA PHE A 167 8.61 -15.17 11.11
C PHE A 167 10.13 -15.29 10.86
N GLY A 168 10.79 -14.19 10.61
CA GLY A 168 12.23 -14.15 10.38
C GLY A 168 12.68 -15.08 9.25
N THR A 169 13.75 -15.83 9.52
CA THR A 169 14.31 -16.85 8.61
C THR A 169 13.54 -18.18 8.66
N GLY A 170 12.57 -18.31 9.54
CA GLY A 170 11.79 -19.53 9.72
C GLY A 170 12.46 -20.59 10.59
N ALA A 171 13.56 -20.25 11.24
CA ALA A 171 14.31 -21.23 12.07
C ALA A 171 13.49 -21.79 13.23
N THR A 172 12.62 -20.98 13.82
CA THR A 172 11.72 -21.37 14.92
C THR A 172 10.30 -21.67 14.48
N THR A 173 9.82 -21.00 13.43
CA THR A 173 8.42 -21.06 12.99
C THR A 173 8.20 -22.00 11.81
N GLY A 174 9.27 -22.48 11.16
CA GLY A 174 9.17 -23.25 9.91
C GLY A 174 8.73 -22.43 8.68
N LEU A 175 8.35 -21.17 8.87
CA LEU A 175 7.90 -20.27 7.81
C LEU A 175 8.87 -19.11 7.61
N HIS A 176 9.47 -19.03 6.43
CA HIS A 176 10.33 -17.92 6.07
C HIS A 176 9.50 -16.64 5.83
N GLY A 177 9.72 -15.58 6.63
CA GLY A 177 8.93 -14.36 6.60
C GLY A 177 8.80 -13.72 5.22
N LEU A 178 9.89 -13.65 4.44
CA LEU A 178 9.86 -13.11 3.08
C LEU A 178 9.00 -13.98 2.13
N GLY A 179 9.05 -15.32 2.33
CA GLY A 179 8.18 -16.25 1.59
C GLY A 179 6.70 -16.00 1.92
N VAL A 180 6.38 -15.78 3.20
CA VAL A 180 5.01 -15.45 3.63
C VAL A 180 4.53 -14.15 2.96
N VAL A 181 5.36 -13.10 2.92
CA VAL A 181 5.01 -11.83 2.24
C VAL A 181 4.73 -12.06 0.76
N PHE A 182 5.58 -12.83 0.08
CA PHE A 182 5.43 -13.11 -1.35
C PHE A 182 4.15 -13.91 -1.65
N TRP A 183 3.93 -15.03 -0.96
CA TRP A 183 2.77 -15.87 -1.23
C TRP A 183 1.46 -15.23 -0.80
N ALA A 184 1.44 -14.51 0.32
CA ALA A 184 0.27 -13.74 0.74
C ALA A 184 -0.10 -12.67 -0.30
N PHE A 185 0.88 -12.02 -0.92
CA PHE A 185 0.67 -11.13 -2.05
C PHE A 185 0.09 -11.87 -3.26
N CYS A 186 0.61 -13.04 -3.63
CA CYS A 186 0.07 -13.85 -4.74
C CYS A 186 -1.39 -14.22 -4.50
N PHE A 187 -1.77 -14.62 -3.29
CA PHE A 187 -3.15 -14.88 -2.90
C PHE A 187 -4.02 -13.62 -3.04
N GLY A 188 -3.53 -12.48 -2.55
CA GLY A 188 -4.22 -11.20 -2.70
C GLY A 188 -4.42 -10.80 -4.15
N ALA A 189 -3.43 -11.02 -5.00
CA ALA A 189 -3.51 -10.74 -6.43
C ALA A 189 -4.53 -11.64 -7.15
N ILE A 190 -4.57 -12.93 -6.82
CA ILE A 190 -5.58 -13.87 -7.37
C ILE A 190 -6.98 -13.44 -6.95
N ILE A 191 -7.20 -13.17 -5.67
CA ILE A 191 -8.50 -12.72 -5.14
C ILE A 191 -8.91 -11.39 -5.78
N GLY A 192 -7.96 -10.45 -5.92
CA GLY A 192 -8.19 -9.17 -6.60
C GLY A 192 -8.55 -9.34 -8.07
N GLY A 193 -7.90 -10.26 -8.77
CA GLY A 193 -8.23 -10.62 -10.15
C GLY A 193 -9.64 -11.19 -10.29
N VAL A 194 -10.02 -12.13 -9.42
CA VAL A 194 -11.37 -12.70 -9.37
C VAL A 194 -12.41 -11.62 -9.06
N PHE A 195 -12.15 -10.79 -8.06
CA PHE A 195 -13.05 -9.69 -7.69
C PHE A 195 -13.21 -8.67 -8.83
N GLY A 196 -12.12 -8.30 -9.49
CA GLY A 196 -12.15 -7.45 -10.68
C GLY A 196 -12.95 -8.07 -11.82
N LEU A 197 -12.77 -9.37 -12.09
CA LEU A 197 -13.52 -10.09 -13.12
C LEU A 197 -15.02 -10.12 -12.82
N ILE A 198 -15.42 -10.41 -11.59
CA ILE A 198 -16.82 -10.37 -11.14
C ILE A 198 -17.42 -8.98 -11.37
N MET A 199 -16.67 -7.92 -11.04
CA MET A 199 -17.14 -6.55 -11.20
C MET A 199 -17.31 -6.17 -12.67
N ILE A 200 -16.41 -6.62 -13.56
CA ILE A 200 -16.49 -6.44 -15.01
C ILE A 200 -17.73 -7.14 -15.58
N LEU A 201 -17.98 -8.37 -15.16
CA LEU A 201 -19.14 -9.15 -15.61
C LEU A 201 -20.45 -8.52 -15.12
N ALA A 202 -20.52 -8.12 -13.85
CA ALA A 202 -21.70 -7.48 -13.27
C ALA A 202 -22.07 -6.15 -13.96
N ARG A 203 -21.07 -5.36 -14.38
CA ARG A 203 -21.28 -4.09 -15.08
C ARG A 203 -21.50 -4.22 -16.59
N ARG A 204 -21.44 -5.42 -17.16
CA ARG A 204 -21.57 -5.70 -18.62
C ARG A 204 -20.62 -4.88 -19.51
N GLN A 205 -19.49 -4.40 -18.98
CA GLN A 205 -18.52 -3.55 -19.67
C GLN A 205 -17.30 -4.34 -20.19
N PHE A 206 -17.51 -5.60 -20.58
CA PHE A 206 -16.44 -6.53 -20.94
C PHE A 206 -15.53 -5.99 -22.06
N LYS A 207 -16.12 -5.48 -23.16
CA LYS A 207 -15.33 -4.97 -24.30
C LYS A 207 -14.46 -3.76 -23.94
N GLN A 208 -14.98 -2.85 -23.14
CA GLN A 208 -14.26 -1.66 -22.69
C GLN A 208 -13.11 -2.01 -21.75
N ASN A 209 -13.32 -2.98 -20.85
CA ASN A 209 -12.30 -3.39 -19.90
C ASN A 209 -11.21 -4.27 -20.55
N MET A 210 -11.52 -5.07 -21.60
CA MET A 210 -10.48 -5.81 -22.34
C MET A 210 -9.50 -4.86 -23.05
N SER A 211 -9.95 -3.74 -23.57
CA SER A 211 -9.08 -2.70 -24.11
C SER A 211 -8.12 -2.16 -23.03
N ILE A 212 -8.63 -1.92 -21.83
CA ILE A 212 -7.84 -1.43 -20.69
C ILE A 212 -6.79 -2.47 -20.26
N VAL A 213 -7.15 -3.75 -20.21
CA VAL A 213 -6.20 -4.83 -19.89
C VAL A 213 -5.06 -4.89 -20.90
N SER A 214 -5.33 -4.76 -22.19
CA SER A 214 -4.29 -4.75 -23.23
C SER A 214 -3.38 -3.52 -23.09
N GLU A 215 -3.91 -2.35 -22.73
CA GLU A 215 -3.14 -1.14 -22.44
C GLU A 215 -2.23 -1.33 -21.22
N ILE A 216 -2.74 -1.97 -20.15
CA ILE A 216 -1.94 -2.29 -18.95
C ILE A 216 -0.79 -3.24 -19.30
N MET A 217 -1.04 -4.27 -20.09
CA MET A 217 0.02 -5.20 -20.53
C MET A 217 1.10 -4.49 -21.36
N MET A 218 0.70 -3.58 -22.26
CA MET A 218 1.65 -2.74 -23.00
C MET A 218 2.47 -1.83 -22.09
N ASP A 219 1.85 -1.21 -21.09
CA ASP A 219 2.56 -0.35 -20.13
C ASP A 219 3.53 -1.15 -19.28
N LEU A 220 3.16 -2.38 -18.90
CA LEU A 220 4.05 -3.29 -18.17
C LEU A 220 5.25 -3.72 -19.03
N GLN A 221 5.04 -3.98 -20.32
CA GLN A 221 6.14 -4.28 -21.27
C GLN A 221 7.07 -3.07 -21.43
N LEU A 222 6.52 -1.85 -21.55
CA LEU A 222 7.30 -0.61 -21.59
C LEU A 222 8.11 -0.40 -20.32
N PHE A 223 7.52 -0.67 -19.16
CA PHE A 223 8.22 -0.62 -17.88
C PHE A 223 9.37 -1.64 -17.84
N ALA A 224 9.12 -2.89 -18.23
CA ALA A 224 10.13 -3.95 -18.28
C ALA A 224 11.27 -3.66 -19.28
N SER A 225 11.00 -2.92 -20.37
CA SER A 225 12.00 -2.48 -21.34
C SER A 225 12.81 -1.23 -20.91
N GLY A 226 12.64 -0.77 -19.66
CA GLY A 226 13.36 0.38 -19.11
C GLY A 226 12.73 1.75 -19.41
N ASN A 227 11.59 1.81 -20.11
CA ASN A 227 10.89 3.05 -20.46
C ASN A 227 9.81 3.43 -19.43
N ALA A 228 10.16 3.40 -18.14
CA ALA A 228 9.24 3.64 -17.02
C ALA A 228 8.51 5.00 -17.10
N MET A 229 9.20 6.06 -17.58
CA MET A 229 8.61 7.39 -17.70
C MET A 229 7.50 7.43 -18.77
N GLN A 230 7.68 6.74 -19.90
CA GLN A 230 6.65 6.64 -20.93
C GLN A 230 5.46 5.80 -20.46
N ALA A 231 5.72 4.69 -19.76
CA ALA A 231 4.67 3.88 -19.14
C ALA A 231 3.84 4.70 -18.14
N ALA A 232 4.49 5.48 -17.26
CA ALA A 232 3.83 6.34 -16.29
C ALA A 232 2.94 7.42 -16.94
N LYS A 233 3.45 8.08 -18.00
CA LYS A 233 2.69 9.11 -18.72
C LYS A 233 1.43 8.54 -19.38
N ARG A 234 1.55 7.40 -20.08
CA ARG A 234 0.37 6.72 -20.68
C ARG A 234 -0.62 6.27 -19.61
N ALA A 235 -0.14 5.75 -18.49
CA ALA A 235 -0.96 5.32 -17.38
C ALA A 235 -1.73 6.50 -16.74
N GLU A 236 -1.15 7.70 -16.68
CA GLU A 236 -1.82 8.90 -16.17
C GLU A 236 -2.98 9.33 -17.06
N ASP A 237 -2.83 9.30 -18.37
CA ASP A 237 -3.92 9.60 -19.31
C ASP A 237 -5.04 8.56 -19.25
N ARG A 238 -4.71 7.27 -19.05
CA ARG A 238 -5.68 6.20 -18.84
C ARG A 238 -6.46 6.39 -17.55
N ARG A 239 -5.80 6.83 -16.44
CA ARG A 239 -6.42 7.02 -15.13
C ARG A 239 -7.63 7.97 -15.15
N LYS A 240 -7.65 8.95 -16.06
CA LYS A 240 -8.78 9.88 -16.23
C LYS A 240 -10.08 9.18 -16.68
N ARG A 241 -9.95 7.99 -17.28
CA ARG A 241 -11.04 7.17 -17.83
C ARG A 241 -11.40 5.96 -16.96
N TRP A 242 -10.66 5.73 -15.88
CA TRP A 242 -10.75 4.50 -15.10
C TRP A 242 -11.51 4.69 -13.79
N VAL A 243 -12.37 3.69 -13.46
CA VAL A 243 -13.02 3.60 -12.15
C VAL A 243 -12.03 2.99 -11.17
N LYS A 244 -11.72 3.68 -10.09
CA LYS A 244 -10.82 3.18 -9.04
C LYS A 244 -11.44 1.95 -8.37
N LEU A 245 -10.66 0.89 -8.27
CA LEU A 245 -10.98 -0.30 -7.48
C LEU A 245 -10.32 -0.17 -6.11
N PRO A 246 -11.03 -0.46 -5.01
CA PRO A 246 -10.41 -0.54 -3.68
C PRO A 246 -9.57 -1.83 -3.60
N TYR A 247 -8.30 -1.74 -4.03
CA TYR A 247 -7.41 -2.90 -4.10
C TYR A 247 -6.96 -3.39 -2.71
N GLY A 248 -7.06 -2.53 -1.70
CA GLY A 248 -6.75 -2.87 -0.31
C GLY A 248 -7.61 -4.00 0.26
N ILE A 249 -8.88 -4.13 -0.18
CA ILE A 249 -9.78 -5.20 0.29
C ILE A 249 -9.29 -6.59 -0.17
N PRO A 250 -9.10 -6.85 -1.49
CA PRO A 250 -8.57 -8.14 -1.93
C PRO A 250 -7.21 -8.49 -1.33
N LEU A 251 -6.35 -7.49 -1.18
CA LEU A 251 -5.02 -7.65 -0.61
C LEU A 251 -5.12 -8.12 0.86
N CYS A 252 -5.95 -7.46 1.66
CA CYS A 252 -6.20 -7.83 3.05
C CYS A 252 -6.78 -9.25 3.17
N VAL A 253 -7.80 -9.58 2.36
CA VAL A 253 -8.41 -10.91 2.36
C VAL A 253 -7.39 -11.98 1.99
N GLY A 254 -6.56 -11.73 0.96
CA GLY A 254 -5.50 -12.64 0.55
C GLY A 254 -4.48 -12.91 1.65
N PHE A 255 -4.05 -11.85 2.35
CA PHE A 255 -3.11 -11.97 3.47
C PHE A 255 -3.68 -12.78 4.63
N CYS A 256 -4.89 -12.44 5.07
CA CYS A 256 -5.53 -13.13 6.17
C CYS A 256 -5.81 -14.62 5.84
N LEU A 257 -6.28 -14.90 4.62
CA LEU A 257 -6.53 -16.28 4.19
C LEU A 257 -5.24 -17.09 4.05
N TYR A 258 -4.18 -16.50 3.50
CA TYR A 258 -2.90 -17.18 3.39
C TYR A 258 -2.30 -17.49 4.77
N LEU A 259 -2.30 -16.53 5.68
CA LEU A 259 -1.83 -16.74 7.05
C LEU A 259 -2.63 -17.82 7.75
N TRP A 260 -3.98 -17.74 7.66
CA TRP A 260 -4.85 -18.76 8.24
C TRP A 260 -4.56 -20.16 7.68
N TYR A 261 -4.45 -20.27 6.35
CA TYR A 261 -4.13 -21.55 5.67
C TYR A 261 -2.78 -22.13 6.15
N MET A 262 -1.74 -21.30 6.23
CA MET A 262 -0.43 -21.75 6.69
C MET A 262 -0.43 -22.15 8.15
N LEU A 263 -1.13 -21.41 9.02
CA LEU A 263 -1.21 -21.73 10.44
C LEU A 263 -2.00 -23.01 10.71
N VAL A 264 -3.06 -23.27 9.92
CA VAL A 264 -3.82 -24.53 10.03
C VAL A 264 -3.01 -25.73 9.53
N LEU A 265 -2.17 -25.56 8.52
CA LEU A 265 -1.28 -26.64 8.03
C LEU A 265 -0.14 -26.96 9.00
N MET A 266 0.23 -26.02 9.88
CA MET A 266 1.30 -26.17 10.86
C MET A 266 0.80 -26.66 12.23
N ALA A 267 -0.51 -26.56 12.48
CA ALA A 267 -1.15 -27.07 13.70
C ALA A 267 -1.37 -28.58 13.62
#